data_b5f3bbdfce117f173b6a50780f269df9
#
_entry.id   b5f3bbdfce117f173b6a50780f269df9
#
_cell.length_a   1.000
_cell.length_b   1.000
_cell.length_c   1.000
_cell.angle_alpha   90.00
_cell.angle_beta   90.00
_cell.angle_gamma   90.00
#
_symmetry.space_group_name_H-M   'P 1'
#
loop_
_entity.id
_entity.type
_entity.pdbx_description
1 polymer ?
#
loop_
_entity_poly.entity_id
_entity_poly.type
_entity_poly.pdbx_seq_one_letter_code
_entity_poly.pdbx_strand_id
1 'polypeptide(L)'
;FLSKGRGEIVGFRGDVCQGNRIMCRNAAQGLYPGAKLYRSLNIAFEKELDNNLPVRTIPVTVDISVRVVKLTTRKQYLLKICAVSQDGRSVTLEREAGDGTAENAERMRGMFSTQISKVTGIYSFKLHSLEVETPGGSLPFLPASALNAVRRDLAAELEEMPCQAIPLPTGQVGSQQTLSQVRDIQETASEDIHLSYKANIANHIARETYHS
;
A
#
# COMPACT_ATOMS: atom_id res chain seq x y z
N PHE A 1 -27.12 -21.30 -8.67
CA PHE A 1 -27.61 -21.66 -10.03
C PHE A 1 -27.66 -23.16 -10.18
N LEU A 2 -28.69 -23.64 -10.87
CA LEU A 2 -28.92 -25.03 -11.20
C LEU A 2 -28.82 -25.19 -12.71
N SER A 3 -28.03 -26.16 -13.19
CA SER A 3 -27.98 -26.50 -14.62
C SER A 3 -28.99 -27.57 -14.94
N LYS A 4 -29.93 -27.28 -15.83
CA LYS A 4 -30.96 -28.23 -16.30
C LYS A 4 -30.54 -29.10 -17.50
N GLY A 5 -29.32 -29.00 -17.94
CA GLY A 5 -28.84 -29.55 -19.21
C GLY A 5 -29.13 -28.63 -20.40
N ARG A 6 -28.54 -28.91 -21.56
CA ARG A 6 -28.61 -28.08 -22.78
C ARG A 6 -28.26 -26.60 -22.58
N GLY A 7 -27.46 -26.26 -21.54
CA GLY A 7 -27.03 -24.91 -21.27
C GLY A 7 -28.04 -24.03 -20.54
N GLU A 8 -29.22 -24.54 -20.19
CA GLU A 8 -30.17 -23.77 -19.39
C GLU A 8 -29.74 -23.72 -17.91
N ILE A 9 -29.69 -22.51 -17.35
CA ILE A 9 -29.31 -22.26 -15.96
C ILE A 9 -30.49 -21.61 -15.25
N VAL A 10 -30.91 -22.19 -14.11
CA VAL A 10 -31.94 -21.61 -13.24
C VAL A 10 -31.31 -21.07 -11.98
N GLY A 11 -31.58 -19.80 -11.68
CA GLY A 11 -31.15 -19.15 -10.46
C GLY A 11 -32.11 -19.47 -9.30
N PHE A 12 -31.55 -19.69 -8.12
CA PHE A 12 -32.31 -19.73 -6.87
C PHE A 12 -31.51 -19.14 -5.74
N ARG A 13 -32.16 -18.72 -4.68
CA ARG A 13 -31.50 -18.12 -3.51
C ARG A 13 -31.35 -19.16 -2.40
N GLY A 14 -30.11 -19.46 -2.00
CA GLY A 14 -29.82 -20.17 -0.76
C GLY A 14 -29.72 -19.15 0.38
N ASP A 15 -30.61 -19.25 1.36
CA ASP A 15 -30.65 -18.31 2.49
C ASP A 15 -29.61 -18.68 3.55
N VAL A 16 -29.43 -19.98 3.81
CA VAL A 16 -28.41 -20.49 4.73
C VAL A 16 -27.72 -21.69 4.10
N CYS A 17 -26.39 -21.67 4.10
CA CYS A 17 -25.55 -22.77 3.63
C CYS A 17 -24.69 -23.27 4.78
N GLN A 18 -24.89 -24.50 5.23
CA GLN A 18 -24.13 -25.17 6.28
C GLN A 18 -23.65 -26.53 5.81
N GLY A 19 -22.35 -26.67 5.60
CA GLY A 19 -21.78 -27.91 5.09
C GLY A 19 -22.47 -28.33 3.79
N ASN A 20 -23.13 -29.48 3.81
CA ASN A 20 -23.83 -30.05 2.66
C ASN A 20 -25.33 -29.67 2.56
N ARG A 21 -25.80 -28.76 3.40
CA ARG A 21 -27.19 -28.33 3.45
C ARG A 21 -27.33 -26.90 2.96
N ILE A 22 -28.27 -26.70 2.02
CA ILE A 22 -28.69 -25.39 1.54
C ILE A 22 -30.16 -25.23 1.90
N MET A 23 -30.46 -24.26 2.75
CA MET A 23 -31.84 -23.94 3.12
C MET A 23 -32.31 -22.79 2.23
N CYS A 24 -33.45 -22.96 1.61
CA CYS A 24 -34.07 -21.97 0.74
C CYS A 24 -35.51 -21.74 1.22
N ARG A 25 -35.95 -20.47 1.28
CA ARG A 25 -37.36 -20.15 1.58
C ARG A 25 -38.27 -20.64 0.47
N ASN A 26 -37.83 -20.56 -0.77
CA ASN A 26 -38.53 -21.04 -1.93
C ASN A 26 -37.77 -22.24 -2.52
N ALA A 27 -38.45 -23.34 -2.71
CA ALA A 27 -37.84 -24.51 -3.34
C ALA A 27 -37.33 -24.16 -4.75
N ALA A 28 -36.10 -24.61 -5.05
CA ALA A 28 -35.53 -24.41 -6.37
C ALA A 28 -36.34 -25.24 -7.39
N GLN A 29 -37.02 -24.60 -8.32
CA GLN A 29 -37.78 -25.28 -9.37
C GLN A 29 -36.84 -26.08 -10.26
N GLY A 30 -37.20 -27.37 -10.49
CA GLY A 30 -36.40 -28.24 -11.34
C GLY A 30 -35.19 -28.87 -10.68
N LEU A 31 -35.09 -28.84 -9.36
CA LEU A 31 -34.02 -29.52 -8.64
C LEU A 31 -34.29 -31.05 -8.67
N TYR A 32 -33.27 -31.82 -9.04
CA TYR A 32 -33.33 -33.29 -9.10
C TYR A 32 -32.06 -33.90 -8.47
N PRO A 33 -32.08 -35.14 -8.01
CA PRO A 33 -30.90 -35.82 -7.51
C PRO A 33 -29.79 -35.89 -8.57
N GLY A 34 -28.58 -35.49 -8.22
CA GLY A 34 -27.44 -35.42 -9.16
C GLY A 34 -27.32 -34.11 -9.94
N ALA A 35 -28.19 -33.13 -9.73
CA ALA A 35 -28.09 -31.83 -10.35
C ALA A 35 -26.82 -31.10 -9.92
N LYS A 36 -26.13 -30.47 -10.87
CA LYS A 36 -24.93 -29.65 -10.58
C LYS A 36 -25.35 -28.25 -10.13
N LEU A 37 -24.90 -27.89 -8.96
CA LEU A 37 -25.12 -26.57 -8.37
C LEU A 37 -23.88 -25.70 -8.49
N TYR A 38 -24.07 -24.45 -8.88
CA TYR A 38 -23.00 -23.47 -9.01
C TYR A 38 -23.29 -22.28 -8.09
N ARG A 39 -22.27 -21.81 -7.40
CA ARG A 39 -22.35 -20.62 -6.55
C ARG A 39 -21.91 -19.39 -7.35
N SER A 40 -22.72 -18.34 -7.36
CA SER A 40 -22.37 -17.06 -7.98
C SER A 40 -21.60 -16.14 -7.04
N LEU A 41 -21.92 -16.17 -5.74
CA LEU A 41 -21.35 -15.29 -4.75
C LEU A 41 -20.76 -16.08 -3.59
N ASN A 42 -19.52 -15.78 -3.22
CA ASN A 42 -18.88 -16.30 -2.03
C ASN A 42 -18.79 -15.19 -0.97
N ILE A 43 -19.80 -15.10 -0.11
CA ILE A 43 -19.87 -14.04 0.92
C ILE A 43 -18.65 -14.03 1.84
N ALA A 44 -18.07 -15.21 2.16
CA ALA A 44 -16.86 -15.26 2.98
C ALA A 44 -15.66 -14.65 2.26
N PHE A 45 -15.50 -14.96 0.98
CA PHE A 45 -14.44 -14.40 0.13
C PHE A 45 -14.62 -12.89 -0.09
N GLU A 46 -15.84 -12.42 -0.35
CA GLU A 46 -16.14 -10.98 -0.47
C GLU A 46 -15.78 -10.24 0.80
N LYS A 47 -16.18 -10.77 1.97
CA LYS A 47 -15.82 -10.18 3.26
C LYS A 47 -14.31 -10.19 3.52
N GLU A 48 -13.61 -11.21 3.08
CA GLU A 48 -12.16 -11.29 3.19
C GLU A 48 -11.48 -10.24 2.32
N LEU A 49 -11.97 -10.05 1.08
CA LEU A 49 -11.49 -8.99 0.19
C LEU A 49 -11.75 -7.60 0.77
N ASP A 50 -12.97 -7.35 1.26
CA ASP A 50 -13.35 -6.06 1.84
C ASP A 50 -12.52 -5.72 3.09
N ASN A 51 -12.21 -6.72 3.92
CA ASN A 51 -11.42 -6.54 5.13
C ASN A 51 -9.91 -6.39 4.85
N ASN A 52 -9.44 -6.93 3.73
CA ASN A 52 -8.02 -6.97 3.36
C ASN A 52 -7.71 -6.10 2.12
N LEU A 53 -8.36 -4.96 2.00
CA LEU A 53 -8.06 -4.00 0.93
C LEU A 53 -6.58 -3.61 0.99
N PRO A 54 -5.81 -3.81 -0.07
CA PRO A 54 -4.41 -3.42 -0.08
C PRO A 54 -4.30 -1.89 -0.03
N VAL A 55 -3.82 -1.39 1.09
CA VAL A 55 -3.50 0.04 1.24
C VAL A 55 -2.06 0.26 0.79
N ARG A 56 -1.89 0.97 -0.32
CA ARG A 56 -0.56 1.40 -0.76
C ARG A 56 -0.17 2.66 -0.01
N THR A 57 0.95 2.60 0.67
CA THR A 57 1.54 3.76 1.33
C THR A 57 2.92 4.03 0.74
N ILE A 58 3.32 5.30 0.74
CA ILE A 58 4.66 5.73 0.35
C ILE A 58 5.53 5.71 1.60
N PRO A 59 6.55 4.86 1.68
CA PRO A 59 7.48 4.85 2.81
C PRO A 59 8.24 6.18 2.90
N VAL A 60 8.34 6.72 4.11
CA VAL A 60 9.08 7.93 4.43
C VAL A 60 10.05 7.65 5.56
N THR A 61 11.32 7.93 5.33
CA THR A 61 12.38 7.83 6.32
C THR A 61 12.56 9.19 6.98
N VAL A 62 12.62 9.22 8.31
CA VAL A 62 12.72 10.46 9.09
C VAL A 62 13.98 10.41 9.95
N ASP A 63 14.79 11.46 9.83
CA ASP A 63 15.95 11.71 10.66
C ASP A 63 15.70 12.97 11.49
N ILE A 64 15.95 12.90 12.78
CA ILE A 64 15.74 14.00 13.71
C ILE A 64 17.04 14.32 14.41
N SER A 65 17.47 15.58 14.35
CA SER A 65 18.55 16.10 15.18
C SER A 65 18.03 17.11 16.18
N VAL A 66 18.45 16.95 17.44
CA VAL A 66 18.05 17.80 18.56
C VAL A 66 19.27 18.62 19.01
N ARG A 67 19.14 19.93 18.97
CA ARG A 67 20.18 20.87 19.39
C ARG A 67 19.68 21.80 20.49
N VAL A 68 20.59 22.35 21.28
CA VAL A 68 20.27 23.41 22.22
C VAL A 68 20.82 24.74 21.69
N VAL A 69 19.90 25.66 21.49
CA VAL A 69 20.26 27.06 21.16
C VAL A 69 20.20 27.87 22.46
N LYS A 70 21.30 28.51 22.79
CA LYS A 70 21.35 29.44 23.92
C LYS A 70 20.90 30.83 23.43
N LEU A 71 19.65 31.21 23.72
CA LEU A 71 19.29 32.61 23.72
C LEU A 71 19.76 33.25 25.03
N THR A 72 20.05 34.55 25.01
CA THR A 72 20.72 35.34 26.04
C THR A 72 20.34 35.04 27.50
N THR A 73 19.13 34.52 27.75
CA THR A 73 18.61 34.22 29.08
C THR A 73 17.98 32.85 29.24
N ARG A 74 17.71 32.12 28.15
CA ARG A 74 17.01 30.82 28.21
C ARG A 74 17.68 29.80 27.29
N LYS A 75 17.67 28.54 27.72
CA LYS A 75 18.01 27.40 26.85
C LYS A 75 16.75 27.01 26.10
N GLN A 76 16.88 26.86 24.79
CA GLN A 76 15.77 26.42 23.95
C GLN A 76 16.25 25.23 23.12
N TYR A 77 15.42 24.20 23.05
CA TYR A 77 15.67 23.07 22.17
C TYR A 77 15.16 23.39 20.77
N LEU A 78 15.96 23.06 19.78
CA LEU A 78 15.63 23.13 18.36
C LEU A 78 15.66 21.71 17.78
N LEU A 79 14.59 21.31 17.13
CA LEU A 79 14.53 20.08 16.36
C LEU A 79 14.68 20.41 14.88
N LYS A 80 15.65 19.78 14.25
CA LYS A 80 15.75 19.72 12.80
C LYS A 80 15.31 18.33 12.35
N ILE A 81 14.29 18.27 11.50
CA ILE A 81 13.63 17.03 11.08
C ILE A 81 13.75 16.95 9.58
N CYS A 82 14.44 15.93 9.10
CA CYS A 82 14.56 15.63 7.67
C CYS A 82 13.71 14.42 7.34
N ALA A 83 12.85 14.52 6.34
CA ALA A 83 12.01 13.42 5.87
C ALA A 83 12.30 13.19 4.39
N VAL A 84 12.54 11.93 4.03
CA VAL A 84 12.80 11.52 2.65
C VAL A 84 11.83 10.38 2.30
N SER A 85 11.04 10.59 1.27
CA SER A 85 10.08 9.59 0.78
C SER A 85 10.72 8.68 -0.27
N GLN A 86 10.15 7.49 -0.46
CA GLN A 86 10.61 6.53 -1.45
C GLN A 86 10.51 7.06 -2.89
N ASP A 87 9.59 7.98 -3.16
CA ASP A 87 9.40 8.63 -4.47
C ASP A 87 10.33 9.84 -4.69
N GLY A 88 11.34 10.01 -3.82
CA GLY A 88 12.40 11.01 -3.95
C GLY A 88 12.07 12.40 -3.43
N ARG A 89 10.88 12.63 -2.88
CA ARG A 89 10.56 13.89 -2.21
C ARG A 89 11.33 14.01 -0.91
N SER A 90 11.83 15.21 -0.61
CA SER A 90 12.54 15.47 0.64
C SER A 90 12.11 16.80 1.24
N VAL A 91 11.91 16.82 2.55
CA VAL A 91 11.47 17.98 3.31
C VAL A 91 12.32 18.10 4.56
N THR A 92 12.66 19.34 4.92
CA THR A 92 13.34 19.64 6.18
C THR A 92 12.51 20.65 6.95
N LEU A 93 12.11 20.29 8.16
CA LEU A 93 11.41 21.18 9.09
C LEU A 93 12.30 21.51 10.27
N GLU A 94 12.22 22.76 10.72
CA GLU A 94 12.79 23.19 12.00
C GLU A 94 11.67 23.56 12.96
N ARG A 95 11.71 23.04 14.18
CA ARG A 95 10.71 23.29 15.22
C ARG A 95 11.37 23.59 16.56
N GLU A 96 10.90 24.62 17.19
CA GLU A 96 11.26 24.94 18.56
C GLU A 96 10.51 24.00 19.51
N ALA A 97 11.25 23.42 20.46
CA ALA A 97 10.71 22.45 21.41
C ALA A 97 10.63 22.97 22.85
N GLY A 98 10.72 24.30 23.01
CA GLY A 98 10.69 24.94 24.32
C GLY A 98 11.96 24.71 25.15
N ASP A 99 11.86 24.95 26.46
CA ASP A 99 12.96 24.87 27.43
C ASP A 99 12.88 23.65 28.35
N GLY A 100 11.74 22.96 28.35
CA GLY A 100 11.48 21.79 29.18
C GLY A 100 12.36 20.60 28.80
N THR A 101 13.09 20.06 29.77
CA THR A 101 13.89 18.85 29.59
C THR A 101 13.11 17.61 30.03
N ALA A 102 13.19 16.52 29.28
CA ALA A 102 12.56 15.26 29.66
C ALA A 102 13.26 14.65 30.87
N GLU A 103 12.48 14.23 31.87
CA GLU A 103 13.00 13.55 33.06
C GLU A 103 13.60 12.17 32.72
N ASN A 104 13.01 11.48 31.74
CA ASN A 104 13.46 10.18 31.29
C ASN A 104 13.74 10.22 29.79
N ALA A 105 15.01 10.23 29.42
CA ALA A 105 15.47 10.31 28.04
C ALA A 105 15.09 9.05 27.21
N GLU A 106 15.13 7.86 27.80
CA GLU A 106 14.77 6.62 27.10
C GLU A 106 13.27 6.56 26.78
N ARG A 107 12.44 6.91 27.74
CA ARG A 107 11.00 7.02 27.51
C ARG A 107 10.68 8.03 26.41
N MET A 108 11.40 9.16 26.41
CA MET A 108 11.22 10.17 25.38
C MET A 108 11.66 9.69 24.00
N ARG A 109 12.80 8.97 23.89
CA ARG A 109 13.24 8.30 22.65
C ARG A 109 12.16 7.33 22.14
N GLY A 110 11.59 6.51 23.02
CA GLY A 110 10.49 5.60 22.70
C GLY A 110 9.26 6.34 22.20
N MET A 111 8.93 7.51 22.77
CA MET A 111 7.85 8.36 22.29
C MET A 111 8.12 8.92 20.89
N PHE A 112 9.31 9.43 20.62
CA PHE A 112 9.70 9.87 19.27
C PHE A 112 9.49 8.73 18.27
N SER A 113 10.04 7.56 18.55
CA SER A 113 9.91 6.40 17.66
C SER A 113 8.44 6.01 17.44
N THR A 114 7.65 5.89 18.51
CA THR A 114 6.27 5.42 18.43
C THR A 114 5.33 6.44 17.76
N GLN A 115 5.53 7.74 18.00
CA GLN A 115 4.63 8.76 17.45
C GLN A 115 5.00 9.17 16.03
N ILE A 116 6.28 9.16 15.69
CA ILE A 116 6.73 9.46 14.31
C ILE A 116 6.46 8.25 13.41
N SER A 117 6.75 7.03 13.85
CA SER A 117 6.59 5.82 13.02
C SER A 117 5.13 5.38 12.90
N LYS A 118 4.31 6.19 12.27
CA LYS A 118 2.88 5.93 12.01
C LYS A 118 2.50 6.33 10.59
N VAL A 119 1.38 5.80 10.12
CA VAL A 119 0.78 6.20 8.85
C VAL A 119 0.05 7.53 9.00
N THR A 120 0.18 8.43 8.02
CA THR A 120 -0.55 9.68 7.91
C THR A 120 -0.86 9.96 6.44
N GLY A 121 -2.14 9.99 6.07
CA GLY A 121 -2.53 10.06 4.66
C GLY A 121 -1.99 8.87 3.88
N ILE A 122 -1.29 9.16 2.79
CA ILE A 122 -0.65 8.15 1.94
C ILE A 122 0.77 7.78 2.38
N TYR A 123 1.31 8.43 3.42
CA TYR A 123 2.69 8.24 3.86
C TYR A 123 2.80 7.31 5.06
N SER A 124 3.73 6.36 4.99
CA SER A 124 4.12 5.51 6.10
C SER A 124 5.48 5.95 6.64
N PHE A 125 5.46 6.69 7.73
CA PHE A 125 6.66 7.25 8.35
C PHE A 125 7.41 6.20 9.18
N LYS A 126 8.74 6.27 9.14
CA LYS A 126 9.62 5.47 9.98
C LYS A 126 10.76 6.34 10.48
N LEU A 127 10.92 6.44 11.79
CA LEU A 127 12.09 7.09 12.39
C LEU A 127 13.32 6.21 12.13
N HIS A 128 14.31 6.76 11.43
CA HIS A 128 15.58 6.11 11.13
C HIS A 128 16.64 6.47 12.16
N SER A 129 16.84 7.78 12.41
CA SER A 129 17.81 8.25 13.39
C SER A 129 17.25 9.33 14.30
N LEU A 130 17.75 9.37 15.55
CA LEU A 130 17.50 10.44 16.50
C LEU A 130 18.85 10.84 17.10
N GLU A 131 19.45 11.89 16.56
CA GLU A 131 20.72 12.44 17.00
C GLU A 131 20.48 13.52 18.05
N VAL A 132 21.24 13.45 19.15
CA VAL A 132 21.10 14.37 20.29
C VAL A 132 22.41 15.12 20.49
N GLU A 133 22.49 16.32 19.94
CA GLU A 133 23.64 17.22 20.05
C GLU A 133 23.43 18.19 21.23
N THR A 134 23.15 17.65 22.40
CA THR A 134 22.88 18.45 23.58
C THR A 134 23.86 18.09 24.71
N PRO A 135 24.25 19.04 25.57
CA PRO A 135 25.07 18.74 26.72
C PRO A 135 24.42 17.69 27.62
N GLY A 136 25.16 16.58 27.85
CA GLY A 136 24.67 15.45 28.66
C GLY A 136 23.60 14.57 27.99
N GLY A 137 23.39 14.70 26.66
CA GLY A 137 22.43 13.88 25.93
C GLY A 137 20.97 14.14 26.32
N SER A 138 20.67 15.33 26.85
CA SER A 138 19.31 15.69 27.31
C SER A 138 18.35 15.90 26.13
N LEU A 139 17.13 15.37 26.25
CA LEU A 139 16.07 15.55 25.27
C LEU A 139 15.02 16.55 25.76
N PRO A 140 14.37 17.30 24.86
CA PRO A 140 13.24 18.13 25.22
C PRO A 140 12.04 17.28 25.64
N PHE A 141 11.24 17.79 26.55
CA PHE A 141 9.94 17.21 26.81
C PHE A 141 8.96 17.66 25.73
N LEU A 142 8.46 16.71 24.96
CA LEU A 142 7.43 16.93 23.94
C LEU A 142 6.22 16.03 24.18
N PRO A 143 5.02 16.60 24.28
CA PRO A 143 3.82 15.81 24.36
C PRO A 143 3.58 15.05 23.04
N ALA A 144 2.88 13.92 23.11
CA ALA A 144 2.54 13.12 21.92
C ALA A 144 1.79 13.93 20.84
N SER A 145 0.99 14.92 21.26
CA SER A 145 0.27 15.83 20.36
C SER A 145 1.23 16.65 19.49
N ALA A 146 2.33 17.15 20.06
CA ALA A 146 3.33 17.92 19.32
C ALA A 146 4.05 17.04 18.27
N LEU A 147 4.44 15.82 18.62
CA LEU A 147 5.05 14.87 17.68
C LEU A 147 4.08 14.46 16.57
N ASN A 148 2.79 14.31 16.90
CA ASN A 148 1.75 14.06 15.91
C ASN A 148 1.52 15.27 14.97
N ALA A 149 1.65 16.50 15.49
CA ALA A 149 1.59 17.70 14.66
C ALA A 149 2.77 17.74 13.67
N VAL A 150 3.99 17.52 14.15
CA VAL A 150 5.18 17.41 13.29
C VAL A 150 4.96 16.41 12.16
N ARG A 151 4.45 15.22 12.45
CA ARG A 151 4.20 14.20 11.42
C ARG A 151 3.15 14.66 10.38
N ARG A 152 2.10 15.37 10.81
CA ARG A 152 1.10 15.95 9.89
C ARG A 152 1.68 17.05 9.03
N ASP A 153 2.51 17.92 9.63
CA ASP A 153 3.19 18.99 8.89
C ASP A 153 4.14 18.40 7.84
N LEU A 154 4.91 17.35 8.20
CA LEU A 154 5.75 16.64 7.24
C LEU A 154 4.94 16.03 6.08
N ALA A 155 3.77 15.45 6.37
CA ALA A 155 2.91 14.88 5.32
C ALA A 155 2.39 15.97 4.38
N ALA A 156 1.96 17.11 4.91
CA ALA A 156 1.47 18.24 4.14
C ALA A 156 2.57 18.83 3.23
N GLU A 157 3.76 19.05 3.78
CA GLU A 157 4.89 19.56 3.01
C GLU A 157 5.34 18.58 1.91
N LEU A 158 5.32 17.27 2.19
CA LEU A 158 5.62 16.25 1.18
C LEU A 158 4.57 16.22 0.05
N GLU A 159 3.31 16.51 0.33
CA GLU A 159 2.25 16.58 -0.69
C GLU A 159 2.45 17.76 -1.64
N GLU A 160 2.97 18.88 -1.15
CA GLU A 160 3.25 20.07 -1.97
C GLU A 160 4.51 19.91 -2.84
N MET A 161 5.41 18.98 -2.48
CA MET A 161 6.61 18.73 -3.26
C MET A 161 6.30 17.97 -4.55
N PRO A 162 6.89 18.36 -5.69
CA PRO A 162 6.75 17.62 -6.92
C PRO A 162 7.37 16.22 -6.78
N CYS A 163 6.66 15.20 -7.22
CA CYS A 163 7.19 13.85 -7.29
C CYS A 163 8.39 13.82 -8.23
N GLN A 164 9.52 13.38 -7.74
CA GLN A 164 10.66 13.06 -8.59
C GLN A 164 10.34 11.74 -9.31
N ALA A 165 10.67 11.66 -10.60
CA ALA A 165 10.46 10.43 -11.35
C ALA A 165 11.16 9.28 -10.60
N ILE A 166 10.39 8.32 -10.12
CA ILE A 166 10.95 7.10 -9.55
C ILE A 166 11.78 6.48 -10.66
N PRO A 167 13.09 6.29 -10.50
CA PRO A 167 13.85 5.58 -11.51
C PRO A 167 13.19 4.22 -11.64
N LEU A 168 12.60 3.97 -12.81
CA LEU A 168 12.10 2.64 -13.12
C LEU A 168 13.23 1.67 -12.78
N PRO A 169 12.96 0.61 -12.00
CA PRO A 169 13.99 -0.38 -11.79
C PRO A 169 14.49 -0.75 -13.17
N THR A 170 15.77 -0.50 -13.45
CA THR A 170 16.45 -1.04 -14.60
C THR A 170 16.57 -2.55 -14.36
N GLY A 171 15.39 -3.20 -14.33
CA GLY A 171 15.33 -4.63 -14.48
C GLY A 171 15.96 -4.84 -15.84
N GLN A 172 17.04 -5.61 -15.88
CA GLN A 172 17.47 -6.20 -17.12
C GLN A 172 16.18 -6.79 -17.70
N VAL A 173 15.68 -6.16 -18.77
CA VAL A 173 14.65 -6.76 -19.63
C VAL A 173 15.15 -8.16 -19.83
N GLY A 174 14.39 -9.13 -19.32
CA GLY A 174 14.84 -10.51 -19.22
C GLY A 174 15.61 -10.88 -20.46
N SER A 175 16.76 -11.47 -20.23
CA SER A 175 17.70 -11.83 -21.27
C SER A 175 16.94 -12.33 -22.50
N GLN A 176 17.45 -12.09 -23.69
CA GLN A 176 16.88 -12.50 -25.00
C GLN A 176 16.30 -13.92 -25.06
N GLN A 177 16.58 -14.76 -24.07
CA GLN A 177 15.96 -16.08 -23.86
C GLN A 177 14.45 -16.06 -23.67
N THR A 178 13.86 -15.00 -23.05
CA THR A 178 12.42 -14.90 -22.88
C THR A 178 11.72 -14.53 -24.19
N LEU A 179 12.39 -13.77 -25.05
CA LEU A 179 11.87 -13.42 -26.38
C LEU A 179 12.00 -14.59 -27.37
N SER A 180 13.04 -15.44 -27.25
CA SER A 180 13.12 -16.65 -28.04
C SER A 180 12.08 -17.69 -27.66
N GLN A 181 11.79 -17.87 -26.39
CA GLN A 181 10.71 -18.77 -25.94
C GLN A 181 9.33 -18.30 -26.41
N VAL A 182 9.08 -16.99 -26.49
CA VAL A 182 7.85 -16.44 -27.05
C VAL A 182 7.80 -16.64 -28.56
N ARG A 183 8.95 -16.58 -29.27
CA ARG A 183 9.02 -16.87 -30.71
C ARG A 183 8.77 -18.34 -31.02
N ASP A 184 9.32 -19.24 -30.21
CA ASP A 184 9.09 -20.69 -30.39
C ASP A 184 7.61 -21.08 -30.21
N ILE A 185 6.87 -20.33 -29.36
CA ILE A 185 5.42 -20.50 -29.22
C ILE A 185 4.66 -19.94 -30.43
N GLN A 186 5.19 -18.92 -31.10
CA GLN A 186 4.57 -18.34 -32.30
C GLN A 186 4.79 -19.19 -33.57
N GLU A 187 5.93 -19.88 -33.70
CA GLU A 187 6.19 -20.75 -34.83
C GLU A 187 5.35 -22.03 -34.84
N THR A 188 4.86 -22.48 -33.69
CA THR A 188 3.97 -23.64 -33.60
C THR A 188 2.49 -23.29 -33.72
N ALA A 189 2.11 -22.01 -33.76
CA ALA A 189 0.72 -21.51 -33.79
C ALA A 189 0.35 -20.87 -35.15
N SER A 190 0.88 -21.39 -36.28
CA SER A 190 0.56 -20.88 -37.61
C SER A 190 -0.67 -21.55 -38.23
N GLU A 191 -1.78 -21.62 -37.50
CA GLU A 191 -3.08 -21.88 -38.14
C GLU A 191 -4.12 -20.98 -37.47
N ASP A 192 -4.58 -19.98 -38.22
CA ASP A 192 -5.75 -19.14 -38.01
C ASP A 192 -6.06 -18.72 -36.55
N ILE A 193 -5.21 -17.84 -36.00
CA ILE A 193 -5.57 -17.13 -34.78
C ILE A 193 -6.71 -16.17 -35.12
N HIS A 194 -7.94 -16.63 -35.03
CA HIS A 194 -9.11 -15.76 -35.01
C HIS A 194 -9.02 -14.85 -33.77
N LEU A 195 -8.59 -13.60 -33.96
CA LEU A 195 -8.62 -12.58 -32.94
C LEU A 195 -10.08 -12.38 -32.48
N SER A 196 -10.42 -12.99 -31.37
CA SER A 196 -11.73 -12.80 -30.77
C SER A 196 -11.73 -11.50 -29.95
N TYR A 197 -12.93 -10.97 -29.62
CA TYR A 197 -13.08 -9.82 -28.72
C TYR A 197 -12.37 -9.98 -27.36
N LYS A 198 -11.91 -11.17 -27.02
CA LYS A 198 -11.10 -11.48 -25.81
C LYS A 198 -9.63 -11.14 -25.95
N ALA A 199 -9.15 -10.88 -27.18
CA ALA A 199 -7.80 -10.40 -27.38
C ALA A 199 -7.72 -8.94 -26.94
N ASN A 200 -7.06 -8.69 -25.81
CA ASN A 200 -6.94 -7.35 -25.24
C ASN A 200 -5.85 -6.55 -25.98
N ILE A 201 -6.21 -5.96 -27.12
CA ILE A 201 -5.34 -5.11 -27.93
C ILE A 201 -5.39 -3.69 -27.35
N ALA A 202 -4.51 -3.40 -26.38
CA ALA A 202 -4.49 -2.11 -25.70
C ALA A 202 -3.71 -1.01 -26.45
N ASN A 203 -2.84 -1.36 -27.38
CA ASN A 203 -2.01 -0.41 -28.13
C ASN A 203 -1.56 -0.97 -29.48
N HIS A 204 -0.88 -0.12 -30.28
CA HIS A 204 -0.40 -0.50 -31.62
C HIS A 204 0.63 -1.64 -31.59
N ILE A 205 1.49 -1.71 -30.58
CA ILE A 205 2.49 -2.78 -30.43
C ILE A 205 1.81 -4.14 -30.23
N ALA A 206 0.80 -4.20 -29.37
CA ALA A 206 0.00 -5.40 -29.19
C ALA A 206 -0.70 -5.80 -30.49
N ARG A 207 -1.22 -4.84 -31.25
CA ARG A 207 -1.83 -5.10 -32.56
C ARG A 207 -0.84 -5.68 -33.56
N GLU A 208 0.36 -5.12 -33.67
CA GLU A 208 1.42 -5.62 -34.56
C GLU A 208 1.84 -7.04 -34.18
N THR A 209 1.93 -7.34 -32.87
CA THR A 209 2.28 -8.68 -32.37
C THR A 209 1.25 -9.74 -32.77
N TYR A 210 -0.02 -9.38 -32.86
CA TYR A 210 -1.10 -10.30 -33.26
C TYR A 210 -1.29 -10.42 -34.78
N HIS A 211 -0.71 -9.52 -35.56
CA HIS A 211 -0.82 -9.51 -37.03
C HIS A 211 0.46 -9.96 -37.74
N SER A 212 1.52 -10.24 -36.97
CA SER A 212 2.78 -10.81 -37.49
C SER A 212 2.79 -12.33 -37.37
#